data_d55788457eb4ff6dc56f6787f7b64280
#
_entry.id   d55788457eb4ff6dc56f6787f7b64280
#
_cell.length_a   1.000
_cell.length_b   1.000
_cell.length_c   1.000
_cell.angle_alpha   90.00
_cell.angle_beta   90.00
_cell.angle_gamma   90.00
#
_symmetry.space_group_name_H-M   'P 1'
#
loop_
_entity.id
_entity.type
_entity.pdbx_description
1 polymer ?
#
loop_
_entity_poly.entity_id
_entity_poly.type
_entity_poly.pdbx_seq_one_letter_code
_entity_poly.pdbx_strand_id
1 'polypeptide(L)'
;MKWVYVEDISHYNGQEVEIRGWVYNKRSSGKVRFLLIRDGTGLIQGTIFHPDKDFPLFKVFDDLTQESSVIVRGKVREDRRAPGGYELEISEIEVIQIARDYPITPKEHSVPFLMEHRHLWLRSQKQHAILQVRAETVRAIRDFFDGRGFR
;
A
#
# COMPACT_ATOMS: atom_id res chain seq x y z
N MET A 1 3.59 -16.02 11.71
CA MET A 1 3.11 -15.58 10.38
C MET A 1 4.27 -14.95 9.66
N LYS A 2 4.41 -15.16 8.33
CA LYS A 2 5.54 -14.61 7.57
C LYS A 2 5.20 -13.20 7.09
N TRP A 3 6.13 -12.25 7.29
CA TRP A 3 6.05 -10.95 6.67
C TRP A 3 6.46 -11.05 5.19
N VAL A 4 5.67 -10.45 4.30
CA VAL A 4 5.87 -10.47 2.84
C VAL A 4 5.64 -9.08 2.24
N TYR A 5 6.27 -8.81 1.10
CA TYR A 5 5.99 -7.64 0.28
C TYR A 5 4.83 -7.88 -0.69
N VAL A 6 4.16 -6.79 -1.08
CA VAL A 6 3.01 -6.88 -2.00
C VAL A 6 3.43 -7.42 -3.37
N GLU A 7 4.63 -7.09 -3.87
CA GLU A 7 5.13 -7.61 -5.15
C GLU A 7 5.24 -9.14 -5.20
N ASP A 8 5.47 -9.77 -4.05
CA ASP A 8 5.63 -11.23 -3.93
C ASP A 8 4.31 -11.95 -3.60
N ILE A 9 3.19 -11.22 -3.45
CA ILE A 9 1.96 -11.76 -2.86
C ILE A 9 1.40 -12.97 -3.61
N SER A 10 1.61 -13.04 -4.92
CA SER A 10 1.17 -14.16 -5.77
C SER A 10 1.73 -15.51 -5.33
N HIS A 11 2.92 -15.53 -4.72
CA HIS A 11 3.57 -16.75 -4.23
C HIS A 11 2.93 -17.31 -2.95
N TYR A 12 2.03 -16.54 -2.33
CA TYR A 12 1.42 -16.87 -1.03
C TYR A 12 -0.08 -17.14 -1.12
N ASN A 13 -0.61 -17.39 -2.31
CA ASN A 13 -2.04 -17.70 -2.47
C ASN A 13 -2.49 -18.85 -1.55
N GLY A 14 -3.56 -18.64 -0.80
CA GLY A 14 -4.11 -19.59 0.18
C GLY A 14 -3.38 -19.60 1.54
N GLN A 15 -2.29 -18.86 1.70
CA GLN A 15 -1.51 -18.80 2.94
C GLN A 15 -1.86 -17.55 3.77
N GLU A 16 -1.61 -17.65 5.06
CA GLU A 16 -1.67 -16.49 5.97
C GLU A 16 -0.33 -15.76 5.98
N VAL A 17 -0.40 -14.44 5.79
CA VAL A 17 0.76 -13.56 5.71
C VAL A 17 0.57 -12.31 6.55
N GLU A 18 1.67 -11.63 6.83
CA GLU A 18 1.73 -10.31 7.44
C GLU A 18 2.21 -9.30 6.40
N ILE A 19 1.48 -8.19 6.25
CA ILE A 19 1.86 -7.05 5.42
C ILE A 19 2.03 -5.82 6.30
N ARG A 20 3.15 -5.12 6.13
CA ARG A 20 3.48 -3.88 6.83
C ARG A 20 3.41 -2.73 5.85
N GLY A 21 2.63 -1.71 6.17
CA GLY A 21 2.44 -0.62 5.23
C GLY A 21 1.60 0.53 5.78
N TRP A 22 1.07 1.28 4.86
CA TRP A 22 0.27 2.47 5.12
C TRP A 22 -1.11 2.33 4.49
N VAL A 23 -2.11 2.86 5.18
CA VAL A 23 -3.47 2.97 4.65
C VAL A 23 -3.49 3.96 3.48
N TYR A 24 -3.62 3.46 2.27
CA TYR A 24 -3.72 4.30 1.08
C TYR A 24 -5.14 4.85 0.91
N ASN A 25 -6.15 3.98 1.07
CA ASN A 25 -7.56 4.34 1.00
C ASN A 25 -8.40 3.31 1.75
N LYS A 26 -9.63 3.67 2.11
CA LYS A 26 -10.60 2.74 2.69
C LYS A 26 -12.01 3.04 2.20
N ARG A 27 -12.84 2.02 2.09
CA ARG A 27 -14.26 2.16 1.77
C ARG A 27 -15.09 1.08 2.46
N SER A 28 -16.35 1.37 2.69
CA SER A 28 -17.31 0.46 3.29
C SER A 28 -18.43 0.17 2.30
N SER A 29 -18.89 -1.08 2.26
CA SER A 29 -20.05 -1.49 1.46
C SER A 29 -20.83 -2.56 2.23
N GLY A 30 -21.93 -2.14 2.86
CA GLY A 30 -22.75 -3.03 3.67
C GLY A 30 -21.97 -3.70 4.81
N LYS A 31 -21.83 -5.01 4.73
CA LYS A 31 -21.12 -5.85 5.72
C LYS A 31 -19.65 -6.05 5.41
N VAL A 32 -19.14 -5.40 4.36
CA VAL A 32 -17.75 -5.52 3.93
C VAL A 32 -17.01 -4.21 4.13
N ARG A 33 -15.77 -4.29 4.63
CA ARG A 33 -14.82 -3.18 4.67
C ARG A 33 -13.67 -3.50 3.73
N PHE A 34 -13.27 -2.52 2.94
CA PHE A 34 -12.16 -2.61 2.01
C PHE A 34 -11.07 -1.65 2.45
N LEU A 35 -9.91 -2.18 2.73
CA LEU A 35 -8.72 -1.43 3.11
C LEU A 35 -7.66 -1.57 2.01
N LEU A 36 -7.29 -0.46 1.38
CA LEU A 36 -6.21 -0.44 0.40
C LEU A 36 -4.92 -0.09 1.14
N ILE A 37 -3.98 -1.01 1.14
CA ILE A 37 -2.71 -0.92 1.85
C ILE A 37 -1.60 -0.74 0.82
N ARG A 38 -0.70 0.19 1.08
CA ARG A 38 0.52 0.41 0.30
C ARG A 38 1.74 0.03 1.13
N ASP A 39 2.60 -0.79 0.57
CA ASP A 39 3.99 -0.92 1.03
C ASP A 39 4.95 -0.23 0.04
N GLY A 40 6.25 -0.47 0.14
CA GLY A 40 7.24 0.11 -0.80
C GLY A 40 7.21 -0.50 -2.20
N THR A 41 6.49 -1.60 -2.41
CA THR A 41 6.53 -2.40 -3.65
C THR A 41 5.21 -2.36 -4.42
N GLY A 42 4.08 -2.07 -3.74
CA GLY A 42 2.79 -2.07 -4.42
C GLY A 42 1.60 -1.71 -3.54
N LEU A 43 0.42 -2.00 -4.08
CA LEU A 43 -0.88 -1.82 -3.44
C LEU A 43 -1.60 -3.16 -3.38
N ILE A 44 -2.18 -3.46 -2.23
CA ILE A 44 -3.06 -4.63 -2.06
C ILE A 44 -4.38 -4.21 -1.42
N GLN A 45 -5.47 -4.79 -1.91
CA GLN A 45 -6.77 -4.66 -1.26
C GLN A 45 -6.89 -5.71 -0.15
N GLY A 46 -7.20 -5.25 1.05
CA GLY A 46 -7.65 -6.12 2.13
C GLY A 46 -9.16 -6.04 2.29
N THR A 47 -9.78 -7.15 2.62
CA THR A 47 -11.21 -7.26 2.86
C THR A 47 -11.49 -7.76 4.27
N ILE A 48 -12.46 -7.14 4.94
CA ILE A 48 -13.00 -7.60 6.21
C ILE A 48 -14.48 -7.83 6.00
N PHE A 49 -14.93 -9.06 6.18
CA PHE A 49 -16.34 -9.41 6.13
C PHE A 49 -16.83 -9.92 7.48
N HIS A 50 -17.89 -9.35 8.01
CA HIS A 50 -18.57 -9.89 9.18
C HIS A 50 -20.06 -9.55 9.14
N PRO A 51 -20.95 -10.47 9.54
CA PRO A 51 -22.40 -10.22 9.58
C PRO A 51 -22.80 -9.24 10.68
N ASP A 52 -22.06 -9.22 11.79
CA ASP A 52 -22.29 -8.33 12.90
C ASP A 52 -21.63 -6.97 12.67
N LYS A 53 -22.40 -5.89 12.87
CA LYS A 53 -21.90 -4.52 12.71
C LYS A 53 -20.96 -4.07 13.84
N ASP A 54 -21.10 -4.70 15.01
CA ASP A 54 -20.29 -4.40 16.19
C ASP A 54 -18.99 -5.23 16.26
N PHE A 55 -18.63 -5.87 15.17
CA PHE A 55 -17.41 -6.64 15.08
C PHE A 55 -16.19 -5.78 15.44
N PRO A 56 -15.35 -6.17 16.40
CA PRO A 56 -14.29 -5.31 16.94
C PRO A 56 -13.32 -4.76 15.87
N LEU A 57 -13.03 -5.55 14.83
CA LEU A 57 -12.14 -5.14 13.76
C LEU A 57 -12.74 -4.00 12.91
N PHE A 58 -14.07 -3.87 12.85
CA PHE A 58 -14.73 -2.74 12.19
C PHE A 58 -14.44 -1.42 12.90
N LYS A 59 -14.40 -1.43 14.23
CA LYS A 59 -14.02 -0.23 15.01
C LYS A 59 -12.59 0.17 14.71
N VAL A 60 -11.66 -0.78 14.71
CA VAL A 60 -10.27 -0.50 14.32
C VAL A 60 -10.21 0.09 12.92
N PHE A 61 -10.90 -0.51 11.96
CA PHE A 61 -10.98 0.00 10.58
C PHE A 61 -11.55 1.42 10.52
N ASP A 62 -12.62 1.72 11.27
CA ASP A 62 -13.28 3.02 11.24
C ASP A 62 -12.36 4.14 11.79
N ASP A 63 -11.52 3.83 12.78
CA ASP A 63 -10.55 4.75 13.37
C ASP A 63 -9.32 5.04 12.46
N LEU A 64 -9.06 4.18 11.46
CA LEU A 64 -7.94 4.38 10.53
C LEU A 64 -8.18 5.61 9.66
N THR A 65 -7.12 6.34 9.40
CA THR A 65 -7.06 7.48 8.47
C THR A 65 -6.05 7.23 7.35
N GLN A 66 -6.14 8.01 6.29
CA GLN A 66 -5.16 7.94 5.20
C GLN A 66 -3.73 8.12 5.73
N GLU A 67 -2.81 7.29 5.25
CA GLU A 67 -1.40 7.23 5.66
C GLU A 67 -1.14 6.78 7.11
N SER A 68 -2.16 6.29 7.82
CA SER A 68 -1.90 5.54 9.07
C SER A 68 -1.02 4.34 8.80
N SER A 69 -0.04 4.10 9.67
CA SER A 69 0.86 2.94 9.55
C SER A 69 0.28 1.74 10.29
N VAL A 70 0.27 0.60 9.62
CA VAL A 70 -0.38 -0.62 10.09
C VAL A 70 0.43 -1.86 9.79
N ILE A 71 0.22 -2.88 10.61
CA ILE A 71 0.56 -4.26 10.31
C ILE A 71 -0.78 -4.99 10.12
N VAL A 72 -0.95 -5.60 8.95
CA VAL A 72 -2.19 -6.30 8.61
C VAL A 72 -1.89 -7.77 8.39
N ARG A 73 -2.67 -8.64 9.02
CA ARG A 73 -2.54 -10.08 8.90
C ARG A 73 -3.79 -10.67 8.29
N GLY A 74 -3.61 -11.66 7.44
CA GLY A 74 -4.74 -12.30 6.79
C GLY A 74 -4.32 -13.35 5.77
N LYS A 75 -5.33 -13.97 5.16
CA LYS A 75 -5.16 -15.00 4.16
C LYS A 75 -5.17 -14.40 2.75
N VAL A 76 -4.17 -14.73 1.96
CA VAL A 76 -4.09 -14.31 0.56
C VAL A 76 -5.08 -15.10 -0.28
N ARG A 77 -5.83 -14.39 -1.12
CA ARG A 77 -6.80 -14.98 -2.03
C ARG A 77 -6.69 -14.35 -3.43
N GLU A 78 -6.78 -15.16 -4.46
CA GLU A 78 -6.91 -14.66 -5.83
C GLU A 78 -8.28 -13.99 -6.03
N ASP A 79 -8.30 -12.74 -6.48
CA ASP A 79 -9.50 -12.04 -6.98
C ASP A 79 -9.09 -11.14 -8.15
N ARG A 80 -9.53 -11.51 -9.36
CA ARG A 80 -9.23 -10.76 -10.60
C ARG A 80 -9.73 -9.31 -10.61
N ARG A 81 -10.63 -8.95 -9.69
CA ARG A 81 -11.15 -7.59 -9.56
C ARG A 81 -10.31 -6.73 -8.62
N ALA A 82 -9.48 -7.36 -7.80
CA ALA A 82 -8.58 -6.67 -6.88
C ALA A 82 -7.34 -6.13 -7.62
N PRO A 83 -6.75 -5.02 -7.16
CA PRO A 83 -5.48 -4.55 -7.67
C PRO A 83 -4.41 -5.65 -7.60
N GLY A 84 -3.73 -5.91 -8.73
CA GLY A 84 -2.71 -6.95 -8.81
C GLY A 84 -3.25 -8.39 -8.86
N GLY A 85 -4.58 -8.60 -8.90
CA GLY A 85 -5.19 -9.93 -9.02
C GLY A 85 -5.29 -10.72 -7.72
N TYR A 86 -4.90 -10.13 -6.59
CA TYR A 86 -4.94 -10.77 -5.27
C TYR A 86 -5.51 -9.81 -4.22
N GLU A 87 -6.17 -10.37 -3.22
CA GLU A 87 -6.62 -9.64 -2.04
C GLU A 87 -6.22 -10.36 -0.75
N LEU A 88 -6.23 -9.64 0.34
CA LEU A 88 -5.97 -10.15 1.67
C LEU A 88 -7.30 -10.23 2.45
N GLU A 89 -7.75 -11.42 2.79
CA GLU A 89 -8.84 -11.61 3.75
C GLU A 89 -8.31 -11.32 5.16
N ILE A 90 -8.61 -10.11 5.65
CA ILE A 90 -7.99 -9.58 6.88
C ILE A 90 -8.59 -10.27 8.11
N SER A 91 -7.72 -10.85 8.92
CA SER A 91 -8.06 -11.41 10.25
C SER A 91 -7.66 -10.49 11.40
N GLU A 92 -6.63 -9.64 11.20
CA GLU A 92 -6.10 -8.77 12.24
C GLU A 92 -5.51 -7.48 11.64
N ILE A 93 -5.70 -6.37 12.36
CA ILE A 93 -5.03 -5.09 12.09
C ILE A 93 -4.40 -4.60 13.38
N GLU A 94 -3.08 -4.45 13.37
CA GLU A 94 -2.31 -3.80 14.40
C GLU A 94 -1.98 -2.38 13.95
N VAL A 95 -2.45 -1.39 14.70
CA VAL A 95 -2.24 0.02 14.40
C VAL A 95 -0.94 0.47 15.05
N ILE A 96 0.04 0.83 14.22
CA ILE A 96 1.32 1.38 14.72
C ILE A 96 1.17 2.86 15.02
N GLN A 97 0.55 3.62 14.09
CA GLN A 97 0.30 5.05 14.26
C GLN A 97 -0.88 5.50 13.40
N ILE A 98 -1.76 6.29 13.98
CA ILE A 98 -2.79 7.02 13.26
C ILE A 98 -2.19 8.32 12.71
N ALA A 99 -2.20 8.50 11.39
CA ALA A 99 -1.82 9.77 10.77
C ALA A 99 -2.97 10.78 10.92
N ARG A 100 -2.62 12.02 11.28
CA ARG A 100 -3.59 13.11 11.37
C ARG A 100 -3.24 14.19 10.37
N ASP A 101 -4.27 14.81 9.80
CA ASP A 101 -4.13 15.98 8.91
C ASP A 101 -3.17 15.76 7.74
N TYR A 102 -3.18 14.57 7.14
CA TYR A 102 -2.36 14.29 5.96
C TYR A 102 -2.80 15.19 4.79
N PRO A 103 -1.92 16.06 4.26
CA PRO A 103 -2.33 17.16 3.40
C PRO A 103 -2.72 16.73 1.98
N ILE A 104 -2.14 15.63 1.47
CA ILE A 104 -2.42 15.16 0.10
C ILE A 104 -3.59 14.16 0.15
N THR A 105 -4.77 14.65 -0.17
CA THR A 105 -5.99 13.85 -0.22
C THR A 105 -6.19 13.23 -1.62
N PRO A 106 -7.16 12.31 -1.82
CA PRO A 106 -7.48 11.76 -3.14
C PRO A 106 -8.01 12.78 -4.18
N LYS A 107 -8.21 14.04 -3.77
CA LYS A 107 -8.61 15.12 -4.68
C LYS A 107 -7.45 15.57 -5.55
N GLU A 108 -7.76 16.22 -6.67
CA GLU A 108 -6.76 16.86 -7.51
C GLU A 108 -6.14 18.07 -6.76
N HIS A 109 -4.82 18.15 -6.80
CA HIS A 109 -4.05 19.23 -6.18
C HIS A 109 -3.23 19.97 -7.23
N SER A 110 -3.06 21.27 -7.02
CA SER A 110 -2.21 22.09 -7.89
C SER A 110 -0.73 21.72 -7.76
N VAL A 111 0.03 21.91 -8.84
CA VAL A 111 1.47 21.62 -8.85
C VAL A 111 2.24 22.42 -7.78
N PRO A 112 1.99 23.75 -7.57
CA PRO A 112 2.63 24.49 -6.48
C PRO A 112 2.42 23.83 -5.10
N PHE A 113 1.18 23.47 -4.77
CA PHE A 113 0.85 22.78 -3.51
C PHE A 113 1.62 21.45 -3.37
N LEU A 114 1.66 20.65 -4.44
CA LEU A 114 2.39 19.37 -4.42
C LEU A 114 3.91 19.57 -4.27
N MET A 115 4.46 20.64 -4.85
CA MET A 115 5.88 20.98 -4.71
C MET A 115 6.24 21.43 -3.29
N GLU A 116 5.37 22.14 -2.60
CA GLU A 116 5.55 22.45 -1.17
C GLU A 116 5.52 21.20 -0.30
N HIS A 117 4.73 20.19 -0.70
CA HIS A 117 4.61 18.90 -0.02
C HIS A 117 5.37 17.77 -0.74
N ARG A 118 6.43 18.07 -1.49
CA ARG A 118 7.10 17.07 -2.36
C ARG A 118 7.62 15.84 -1.62
N HIS A 119 8.01 15.97 -0.36
CA HIS A 119 8.45 14.84 0.48
C HIS A 119 7.32 13.82 0.71
N LEU A 120 6.05 14.25 0.71
CA LEU A 120 4.87 13.39 0.76
C LEU A 120 4.41 12.99 -0.64
N TRP A 121 4.54 13.89 -1.62
CA TRP A 121 4.17 13.62 -3.00
C TRP A 121 4.95 12.46 -3.62
N LEU A 122 6.19 12.21 -3.18
CA LEU A 122 6.99 11.05 -3.58
C LEU A 122 6.29 9.70 -3.35
N ARG A 123 5.33 9.64 -2.43
CA ARG A 123 4.53 8.45 -2.15
C ARG A 123 3.45 8.16 -3.20
N SER A 124 3.16 9.12 -4.10
CA SER A 124 2.19 8.91 -5.18
C SER A 124 2.71 7.91 -6.21
N GLN A 125 1.80 7.13 -6.81
CA GLN A 125 2.16 6.14 -7.83
C GLN A 125 2.94 6.75 -9.00
N LYS A 126 2.54 7.95 -9.44
CA LYS A 126 3.22 8.66 -10.53
C LYS A 126 4.67 9.01 -10.18
N GLN A 127 4.91 9.57 -8.99
CA GLN A 127 6.26 9.93 -8.58
C GLN A 127 7.12 8.70 -8.30
N HIS A 128 6.54 7.65 -7.73
CA HIS A 128 7.20 6.37 -7.56
C HIS A 128 7.68 5.81 -8.90
N ALA A 129 6.81 5.75 -9.92
CA ALA A 129 7.18 5.28 -11.26
C ALA A 129 8.29 6.15 -11.89
N ILE A 130 8.23 7.47 -11.74
CA ILE A 130 9.28 8.39 -12.23
C ILE A 130 10.61 8.09 -11.55
N LEU A 131 10.62 7.84 -10.23
CA LEU A 131 11.84 7.52 -9.50
C LEU A 131 12.43 6.16 -9.90
N GLN A 132 11.58 5.17 -10.19
CA GLN A 132 12.03 3.86 -10.72
C GLN A 132 12.72 4.03 -12.08
N VAL A 133 12.11 4.76 -13.02
CA VAL A 133 12.71 5.04 -14.32
C VAL A 133 14.05 5.79 -14.16
N ARG A 134 14.09 6.78 -13.28
CA ARG A 134 15.33 7.52 -12.99
C ARG A 134 16.42 6.61 -12.44
N ALA A 135 16.09 5.76 -11.46
CA ALA A 135 17.06 4.83 -10.86
C ALA A 135 17.64 3.88 -11.92
N GLU A 136 16.79 3.35 -12.78
CA GLU A 136 17.21 2.46 -13.87
C GLU A 136 18.10 3.18 -14.89
N THR A 137 17.74 4.40 -15.26
CA THR A 137 18.57 5.22 -16.17
C THR A 137 19.95 5.49 -15.59
N VAL A 138 20.05 5.85 -14.32
CA VAL A 138 21.34 6.09 -13.63
C VAL A 138 22.17 4.80 -13.58
N ARG A 139 21.53 3.66 -13.32
CA ARG A 139 22.20 2.36 -13.33
C ARG A 139 22.76 2.04 -14.72
N ALA A 140 21.95 2.17 -15.77
CA ALA A 140 22.37 1.92 -17.13
C ALA A 140 23.56 2.79 -17.58
N ILE A 141 23.59 4.07 -17.18
CA ILE A 141 24.72 4.98 -17.46
C ILE A 141 26.00 4.48 -16.76
N ARG A 142 25.91 4.10 -15.49
CA ARG A 142 27.04 3.55 -14.74
C ARG A 142 27.56 2.28 -15.40
N ASP A 143 26.69 1.32 -15.65
CA ASP A 143 27.02 0.03 -16.26
C ASP A 143 27.71 0.23 -17.62
N PHE A 144 27.24 1.21 -18.39
CA PHE A 144 27.83 1.56 -19.69
C PHE A 144 29.29 2.04 -19.54
N PHE A 145 29.56 2.96 -18.60
CA PHE A 145 30.92 3.50 -18.41
C PHE A 145 31.82 2.49 -17.70
N ASP A 146 31.34 1.82 -16.66
CA ASP A 146 32.12 0.82 -15.93
C ASP A 146 32.53 -0.34 -16.85
N GLY A 147 31.61 -0.80 -17.71
CA GLY A 147 31.90 -1.83 -18.72
C GLY A 147 32.94 -1.43 -19.78
N ARG A 148 33.26 -0.13 -19.88
CA ARG A 148 34.32 0.42 -20.77
C ARG A 148 35.58 0.83 -20.04
N GLY A 149 35.68 0.53 -18.74
CA GLY A 149 36.84 0.79 -17.92
C GLY A 149 36.97 2.24 -17.39
N PHE A 150 35.96 3.07 -17.54
CA PHE A 150 35.85 4.35 -16.84
C PHE A 150 35.58 4.12 -15.36
N ARG A 151 36.23 4.88 -14.50
CA ARG A 151 36.07 4.80 -13.05
C ARG A 151 36.07 6.18 -12.41
#